data_a4bccf548b6231f6c79013cfce65150c
#
_entry.id   a4bccf548b6231f6c79013cfce65150c
#
_cell.length_a   1.000
_cell.length_b   1.000
_cell.length_c   1.000
_cell.angle_alpha   90.00
_cell.angle_beta   90.00
_cell.angle_gamma   90.00
#
_symmetry.space_group_name_H-M   'P 1'
#
loop_
_entity.id
_entity.type
_entity.pdbx_description
1 polymer ?
#
loop_
_entity_poly.entity_id
_entity_poly.type
_entity_poly.pdbx_seq_one_letter_code
_entity_poly.pdbx_strand_id
1 'polypeptide(L)'
;MSEIIANDKKGEYGDWQTNMSLAISICEQIKAQGIRPQVIVEPTCGLGNFIIAALLTFDSIEDVYGIEIYKPYLDVLKDKLQHFDKPLRKVNIHLYHENIFDFDFRLITEHVNGRVVLAIGNPPWVTNSKLSGIGSDNLPVKTNFKKVNGLEAITGKANFDIAEYICTQLIEKFSSENVFFAFLLKNSVIKNLVYEQKAGKASLSNIAQYNIDAQKEFNVSVSAALMSMNLFGGHERRCRVFDFYTKSPLYCFGWVKDKFVAIVDDYVKTQMIDGVSPFIWRSGLKHDCSKVMELSKENERYVNGLREIVDIEDEVIYPLIKSSDVKGEFISQTRKYVIVTQHNTSEDTKFMKDQYPKAYQYLVSHAGFLDNRKSSVYKDRPRFCMFGIGDYTFKKYKVIISGLYKQTTFSLVSEIDGKIAVCDDTCYMLGFDDYDVALLTLRILNSQSVQDFVNSICFYDAKRAINKDMLMRINLLPALNLLDNHSLGLKREEYARAAKYITQHSNAVTAQQSIDFEAVRLV
;
A
#
# COMPACT_ATOMS: atom_id res chain seq x y z
N MET A 1 35.08 7.67 -15.73
CA MET A 1 35.32 6.81 -14.54
C MET A 1 34.08 6.70 -13.62
N SER A 2 33.22 7.71 -13.53
CA SER A 2 31.97 7.67 -12.72
C SER A 2 30.86 6.75 -13.25
N GLU A 3 30.79 6.48 -14.55
CA GLU A 3 29.74 5.64 -15.14
C GLU A 3 29.99 4.13 -15.02
N ILE A 4 31.26 3.70 -14.89
CA ILE A 4 31.62 2.28 -14.86
C ILE A 4 31.45 1.67 -13.46
N ILE A 5 31.62 2.46 -12.40
CA ILE A 5 31.47 2.00 -11.00
C ILE A 5 29.99 1.83 -10.61
N ALA A 6 29.09 2.52 -11.31
CA ALA A 6 27.67 2.59 -10.97
C ALA A 6 26.82 1.37 -11.36
N ASN A 7 27.24 0.54 -12.32
CA ASN A 7 26.35 -0.47 -12.91
C ASN A 7 26.28 -1.81 -12.16
N ASP A 8 27.34 -2.24 -11.49
CA ASP A 8 27.40 -3.60 -10.89
C ASP A 8 26.71 -3.70 -9.51
N LYS A 9 26.49 -2.59 -8.78
CA LYS A 9 25.94 -2.60 -7.41
C LYS A 9 24.65 -1.79 -7.21
N LYS A 10 24.13 -1.11 -8.24
CA LYS A 10 22.84 -0.36 -8.17
C LYS A 10 21.67 -1.19 -7.65
N GLY A 11 21.64 -2.48 -7.99
CA GLY A 11 20.60 -3.40 -7.54
C GLY A 11 20.75 -3.84 -6.08
N GLU A 12 21.98 -3.93 -5.58
CA GLU A 12 22.32 -4.44 -4.25
C GLU A 12 22.07 -3.40 -3.16
N TYR A 13 22.47 -2.15 -3.39
CA TYR A 13 22.33 -1.09 -2.37
C TYR A 13 21.10 -0.20 -2.56
N GLY A 14 20.30 -0.38 -3.62
CA GLY A 14 19.17 0.51 -3.94
C GLY A 14 19.61 1.95 -4.15
N ASP A 15 20.79 2.14 -4.70
CA ASP A 15 21.52 3.40 -4.80
C ASP A 15 20.94 4.28 -5.92
N TRP A 16 20.14 5.24 -5.51
CA TRP A 16 19.61 6.30 -6.35
C TRP A 16 20.27 7.62 -5.95
N GLN A 17 21.43 7.93 -6.55
CA GLN A 17 22.15 9.18 -6.25
C GLN A 17 21.30 10.39 -6.61
N THR A 18 21.12 11.30 -5.64
CA THR A 18 20.42 12.56 -5.85
C THR A 18 21.29 13.48 -6.71
N ASN A 19 20.72 14.05 -7.77
CA ASN A 19 21.47 15.03 -8.55
C ASN A 19 21.70 16.32 -7.76
N MET A 20 22.78 17.05 -8.09
CA MET A 20 23.20 18.25 -7.35
C MET A 20 22.14 19.35 -7.39
N SER A 21 21.44 19.52 -8.50
CA SER A 21 20.41 20.57 -8.63
C SER A 21 19.21 20.33 -7.71
N LEU A 22 18.77 19.09 -7.56
CA LEU A 22 17.71 18.73 -6.61
C LEU A 22 18.18 18.90 -5.16
N ALA A 23 19.41 18.48 -4.84
CA ALA A 23 19.98 18.62 -3.50
C ALA A 23 20.06 20.12 -3.09
N ILE A 24 20.52 20.99 -4.00
CA ILE A 24 20.54 22.45 -3.78
C ILE A 24 19.11 22.99 -3.59
N SER A 25 18.17 22.61 -4.46
CA SER A 25 16.77 23.05 -4.38
C SER A 25 16.12 22.67 -3.04
N ILE A 26 16.45 21.50 -2.51
CA ILE A 26 15.99 21.04 -1.18
C ILE A 26 16.61 21.90 -0.08
N CYS A 27 17.91 22.13 -0.11
CA CYS A 27 18.59 22.99 0.88
C CYS A 27 18.06 24.43 0.85
N GLU A 28 17.82 25.01 -0.32
CA GLU A 28 17.22 26.34 -0.47
C GLU A 28 15.79 26.39 0.08
N GLN A 29 14.99 25.33 -0.14
CA GLN A 29 13.66 25.24 0.45
C GLN A 29 13.71 25.19 1.99
N ILE A 30 14.65 24.46 2.57
CA ILE A 30 14.86 24.39 4.02
C ILE A 30 15.31 25.77 4.54
N LYS A 31 16.22 26.45 3.84
CA LYS A 31 16.65 27.79 4.16
C LYS A 31 15.51 28.82 4.14
N ALA A 32 14.60 28.70 3.16
CA ALA A 32 13.41 29.56 3.05
C ALA A 32 12.42 29.35 4.21
N GLN A 33 12.43 28.19 4.86
CA GLN A 33 11.64 27.91 6.09
C GLN A 33 12.27 28.53 7.34
N GLY A 34 13.40 29.26 7.22
CA GLY A 34 14.09 29.91 8.33
C GLY A 34 15.09 29.02 9.06
N ILE A 35 15.29 27.78 8.62
CA ILE A 35 16.26 26.86 9.25
C ILE A 35 17.69 27.31 8.93
N ARG A 36 18.52 27.33 9.97
CA ARG A 36 19.94 27.70 9.90
C ARG A 36 20.75 26.64 10.67
N PRO A 37 21.08 25.51 10.03
CA PRO A 37 21.76 24.40 10.70
C PRO A 37 23.21 24.78 11.04
N GLN A 38 23.64 24.38 12.22
CA GLN A 38 25.04 24.39 12.65
C GLN A 38 25.68 23.03 12.44
N VAL A 39 24.87 21.98 12.42
CA VAL A 39 25.32 20.59 12.23
C VAL A 39 24.55 19.94 11.10
N ILE A 40 25.28 19.29 10.19
CA ILE A 40 24.70 18.44 9.15
C ILE A 40 24.95 16.98 9.49
N VAL A 41 23.91 16.14 9.35
CA VAL A 41 24.01 14.67 9.49
C VAL A 41 23.43 14.03 8.25
N GLU A 42 24.26 13.34 7.46
CA GLU A 42 23.84 12.54 6.32
C GLU A 42 24.19 11.06 6.57
N PRO A 43 23.19 10.22 6.95
CA PRO A 43 23.43 8.86 7.46
C PRO A 43 23.77 7.82 6.38
N THR A 44 23.60 8.17 5.10
CA THR A 44 23.95 7.36 3.93
C THR A 44 24.41 8.32 2.83
N CYS A 45 25.62 8.87 3.00
CA CYS A 45 25.99 10.08 2.26
C CYS A 45 26.38 9.83 0.80
N GLY A 46 26.64 8.59 0.39
CA GLY A 46 26.99 8.27 -0.99
C GLY A 46 28.11 9.16 -1.52
N LEU A 47 27.88 9.79 -2.66
CA LEU A 47 28.82 10.75 -3.28
C LEU A 47 28.82 12.13 -2.61
N GLY A 48 28.05 12.33 -1.51
CA GLY A 48 28.02 13.54 -0.69
C GLY A 48 27.29 14.72 -1.30
N ASN A 49 26.37 14.52 -2.22
CA ASN A 49 25.72 15.63 -2.91
C ASN A 49 24.87 16.50 -1.97
N PHE A 50 24.26 15.94 -0.93
CA PHE A 50 23.56 16.74 0.10
C PHE A 50 24.53 17.50 1.01
N ILE A 51 25.66 16.89 1.39
CA ILE A 51 26.72 17.59 2.16
C ILE A 51 27.21 18.81 1.38
N ILE A 52 27.58 18.62 0.11
CA ILE A 52 28.03 19.70 -0.76
C ILE A 52 26.95 20.76 -0.95
N ALA A 53 25.70 20.36 -1.22
CA ALA A 53 24.58 21.30 -1.36
C ALA A 53 24.34 22.12 -0.08
N ALA A 54 24.40 21.48 1.10
CA ALA A 54 24.28 22.16 2.38
C ALA A 54 25.40 23.17 2.61
N LEU A 55 26.67 22.82 2.36
CA LEU A 55 27.84 23.71 2.47
C LEU A 55 27.75 24.89 1.49
N LEU A 56 27.17 24.72 0.32
CA LEU A 56 26.92 25.80 -0.65
C LEU A 56 25.81 26.76 -0.16
N THR A 57 24.79 26.21 0.51
CA THR A 57 23.57 26.94 0.86
C THR A 57 23.64 27.65 2.20
N PHE A 58 24.23 27.01 3.23
CA PHE A 58 24.23 27.49 4.60
C PHE A 58 25.63 27.97 5.04
N ASP A 59 25.73 29.21 5.51
CA ASP A 59 26.96 29.76 6.06
C ASP A 59 27.10 29.50 7.58
N SER A 60 26.06 28.93 8.22
CA SER A 60 26.00 28.65 9.67
C SER A 60 26.58 27.27 10.06
N ILE A 61 27.05 26.48 9.10
CA ILE A 61 27.54 25.12 9.35
C ILE A 61 28.89 25.16 10.07
N GLU A 62 28.97 24.43 11.18
CA GLU A 62 30.17 24.25 11.99
C GLU A 62 30.71 22.82 11.91
N ASP A 63 29.79 21.82 11.88
CA ASP A 63 30.14 20.41 11.80
C ASP A 63 29.32 19.68 10.75
N VAL A 64 29.97 18.72 10.09
CA VAL A 64 29.34 17.80 9.11
C VAL A 64 29.68 16.36 9.48
N TYR A 65 28.65 15.52 9.59
CA TYR A 65 28.76 14.08 9.82
C TYR A 65 28.20 13.32 8.63
N GLY A 66 29.04 12.56 7.94
CA GLY A 66 28.68 11.69 6.82
C GLY A 66 29.02 10.25 7.13
N ILE A 67 28.04 9.34 7.00
CA ILE A 67 28.23 7.90 7.16
C ILE A 67 27.96 7.22 5.82
N GLU A 68 28.85 6.32 5.40
CA GLU A 68 28.73 5.57 4.15
C GLU A 68 29.39 4.19 4.25
N ILE A 69 28.70 3.16 3.82
CA ILE A 69 29.20 1.77 3.84
C ILE A 69 30.17 1.49 2.69
N TYR A 70 30.03 2.20 1.55
CA TYR A 70 30.82 1.96 0.35
C TYR A 70 31.99 2.95 0.25
N LYS A 71 33.18 2.47 0.64
CA LYS A 71 34.38 3.30 0.72
C LYS A 71 34.69 4.11 -0.55
N PRO A 72 34.55 3.60 -1.78
CA PRO A 72 34.84 4.41 -2.97
C PRO A 72 34.01 5.69 -3.08
N TYR A 73 32.77 5.71 -2.56
CA TYR A 73 31.95 6.92 -2.52
C TYR A 73 32.51 7.96 -1.54
N LEU A 74 32.97 7.52 -0.36
CA LEU A 74 33.65 8.42 0.59
C LEU A 74 34.94 8.99 0.01
N ASP A 75 35.70 8.23 -0.75
CA ASP A 75 36.94 8.70 -1.36
C ASP A 75 36.65 9.80 -2.40
N VAL A 76 35.59 9.64 -3.20
CA VAL A 76 35.09 10.69 -4.11
C VAL A 76 34.62 11.92 -3.35
N LEU A 77 33.88 11.75 -2.23
CA LEU A 77 33.43 12.87 -1.40
C LEU A 77 34.61 13.63 -0.78
N LYS A 78 35.63 12.93 -0.29
CA LYS A 78 36.86 13.54 0.25
C LYS A 78 37.57 14.38 -0.81
N ASP A 79 37.67 13.88 -2.04
CA ASP A 79 38.26 14.63 -3.15
C ASP A 79 37.47 15.90 -3.46
N LYS A 80 36.13 15.81 -3.55
CA LYS A 80 35.24 16.98 -3.74
C LYS A 80 35.42 18.03 -2.64
N LEU A 81 35.56 17.61 -1.38
CA LEU A 81 35.72 18.50 -0.25
C LEU A 81 37.11 19.19 -0.23
N GLN A 82 38.18 18.51 -0.68
CA GLN A 82 39.49 19.10 -0.84
C GLN A 82 39.55 20.20 -1.91
N HIS A 83 38.76 20.03 -2.99
CA HIS A 83 38.67 21.00 -4.09
C HIS A 83 37.45 21.91 -3.99
N PHE A 84 36.88 22.07 -2.79
CA PHE A 84 35.69 22.87 -2.59
C PHE A 84 36.02 24.37 -2.65
N ASP A 85 35.32 25.12 -3.50
CA ASP A 85 35.63 26.53 -3.81
C ASP A 85 35.45 27.50 -2.63
N LYS A 86 34.62 27.16 -1.62
CA LYS A 86 34.48 27.97 -0.39
C LYS A 86 35.50 27.51 0.65
N PRO A 87 36.11 28.47 1.40
CA PRO A 87 37.04 28.09 2.45
C PRO A 87 36.35 27.39 3.62
N LEU A 88 36.59 26.06 3.77
CA LEU A 88 36.07 25.23 4.85
C LEU A 88 36.85 25.38 6.18
N ARG A 89 37.66 26.42 6.34
CA ARG A 89 38.58 26.58 7.49
C ARG A 89 37.92 26.59 8.88
N LYS A 90 36.59 26.71 8.93
CA LYS A 90 35.79 26.74 10.18
C LYS A 90 34.82 25.59 10.28
N VAL A 91 34.81 24.62 9.33
CA VAL A 91 33.89 23.52 9.33
C VAL A 91 34.65 22.24 9.62
N ASN A 92 34.24 21.52 10.66
CA ASN A 92 34.76 20.18 10.99
C ASN A 92 34.02 19.14 10.16
N ILE A 93 34.76 18.34 9.39
CA ILE A 93 34.20 17.29 8.53
C ILE A 93 34.54 15.92 9.11
N HIS A 94 33.50 15.18 9.52
CA HIS A 94 33.58 13.84 10.09
C HIS A 94 32.98 12.84 9.12
N LEU A 95 33.79 12.03 8.46
CA LEU A 95 33.36 11.01 7.50
C LEU A 95 33.69 9.62 8.02
N TYR A 96 32.66 8.80 8.19
CA TYR A 96 32.76 7.44 8.72
C TYR A 96 32.51 6.40 7.62
N HIS A 97 33.47 5.48 7.46
CA HIS A 97 33.29 4.30 6.62
C HIS A 97 32.70 3.18 7.47
N GLU A 98 31.38 3.23 7.65
CA GLU A 98 30.67 2.31 8.54
C GLU A 98 29.28 1.98 7.99
N ASN A 99 28.72 0.86 8.46
CA ASN A 99 27.34 0.51 8.21
C ASN A 99 26.45 1.30 9.18
N ILE A 100 25.45 2.02 8.66
CA ILE A 100 24.52 2.83 9.46
C ILE A 100 23.79 2.00 10.53
N PHE A 101 23.61 0.70 10.32
CA PHE A 101 22.95 -0.20 11.28
C PHE A 101 23.77 -0.47 12.54
N ASP A 102 25.10 -0.37 12.43
CA ASP A 102 26.06 -0.62 13.51
C ASP A 102 26.67 0.67 14.07
N PHE A 103 26.36 1.82 13.43
CA PHE A 103 26.94 3.12 13.78
C PHE A 103 26.53 3.59 15.18
N ASP A 104 27.54 4.01 15.96
CA ASP A 104 27.29 4.58 17.29
C ASP A 104 26.92 6.07 17.21
N PHE A 105 25.62 6.35 17.22
CA PHE A 105 25.10 7.71 17.17
C PHE A 105 25.53 8.63 18.33
N ARG A 106 26.09 8.08 19.43
CA ARG A 106 26.63 8.90 20.52
C ARG A 106 27.78 9.78 20.04
N LEU A 107 28.53 9.33 19.03
CA LEU A 107 29.58 10.13 18.36
C LEU A 107 29.05 11.45 17.79
N ILE A 108 27.75 11.57 17.57
CA ILE A 108 27.08 12.78 17.09
C ILE A 108 26.30 13.44 18.24
N THR A 109 25.42 12.70 18.92
CA THR A 109 24.48 13.26 19.90
C THR A 109 25.17 13.88 21.10
N GLU A 110 26.32 13.38 21.54
CA GLU A 110 27.13 13.97 22.61
C GLU A 110 27.79 15.32 22.22
N HIS A 111 27.87 15.61 20.92
CA HIS A 111 28.52 16.80 20.40
C HIS A 111 27.55 17.89 19.88
N VAL A 112 26.26 17.58 19.71
CA VAL A 112 25.31 18.56 19.16
C VAL A 112 24.87 19.63 20.17
N ASN A 113 24.83 19.33 21.48
CA ASN A 113 24.69 20.32 22.60
C ASN A 113 23.65 21.43 22.34
N GLY A 114 22.42 21.08 21.90
CA GLY A 114 21.37 22.07 21.66
C GLY A 114 21.53 22.90 20.38
N ARG A 115 22.56 22.66 19.57
CA ARG A 115 22.74 23.27 18.25
C ARG A 115 21.63 22.80 17.28
N VAL A 116 21.34 23.62 16.27
CA VAL A 116 20.39 23.27 15.23
C VAL A 116 21.03 22.22 14.30
N VAL A 117 20.46 21.04 14.29
CA VAL A 117 20.90 19.91 13.44
C VAL A 117 19.98 19.80 12.23
N LEU A 118 20.55 19.64 11.05
CA LEU A 118 19.85 19.21 9.85
C LEU A 118 20.24 17.76 9.54
N ALA A 119 19.34 16.82 9.82
CA ALA A 119 19.44 15.45 9.33
C ALA A 119 18.84 15.39 7.91
N ILE A 120 19.66 15.13 6.91
CA ILE A 120 19.27 15.19 5.50
C ILE A 120 19.84 14.01 4.73
N GLY A 121 19.13 13.55 3.68
CA GLY A 121 19.66 12.50 2.83
C GLY A 121 18.62 11.83 1.93
N ASN A 122 19.10 10.84 1.20
CA ASN A 122 18.31 9.93 0.36
C ASN A 122 18.71 8.48 0.71
N PRO A 123 18.09 7.85 1.74
CA PRO A 123 18.43 6.49 2.12
C PRO A 123 18.00 5.48 1.05
N PRO A 124 18.60 4.26 1.04
CA PRO A 124 18.32 3.24 0.03
C PRO A 124 16.85 2.84 -0.07
N TRP A 125 16.27 2.84 -1.29
CA TRP A 125 14.86 2.49 -1.54
C TRP A 125 14.67 1.00 -1.84
N VAL A 126 15.12 0.13 -0.94
CA VAL A 126 15.02 -1.32 -1.06
C VAL A 126 14.34 -1.93 0.15
N THR A 127 13.73 -3.11 -0.06
CA THR A 127 13.14 -3.87 1.05
C THR A 127 14.12 -4.91 1.57
N ASN A 128 14.02 -5.25 2.86
CA ASN A 128 14.84 -6.28 3.47
C ASN A 128 14.70 -7.64 2.76
N SER A 129 13.52 -8.00 2.25
CA SER A 129 13.30 -9.24 1.51
C SER A 129 14.04 -9.26 0.17
N LYS A 130 14.18 -8.11 -0.51
CA LYS A 130 14.95 -8.00 -1.76
C LYS A 130 16.43 -8.18 -1.49
N LEU A 131 16.97 -7.54 -0.45
CA LEU A 131 18.38 -7.69 -0.05
C LEU A 131 18.69 -9.12 0.38
N SER A 132 17.84 -9.74 1.21
CA SER A 132 17.99 -11.15 1.59
C SER A 132 17.96 -12.08 0.38
N GLY A 133 17.14 -11.79 -0.63
CA GLY A 133 17.00 -12.59 -1.85
C GLY A 133 18.24 -12.59 -2.73
N ILE A 134 19.08 -11.55 -2.67
CA ILE A 134 20.37 -11.44 -3.38
C ILE A 134 21.57 -11.81 -2.51
N GLY A 135 21.33 -12.28 -1.27
CA GLY A 135 22.40 -12.72 -0.36
C GLY A 135 23.25 -11.58 0.20
N SER A 136 22.71 -10.35 0.27
CA SER A 136 23.43 -9.19 0.83
C SER A 136 23.60 -9.32 2.34
N ASP A 137 24.80 -9.08 2.84
CA ASP A 137 25.12 -9.00 4.27
C ASP A 137 24.69 -7.64 4.88
N ASN A 138 24.26 -6.67 4.05
CA ASN A 138 23.82 -5.34 4.46
C ASN A 138 22.36 -5.35 4.91
N LEU A 139 22.08 -6.09 5.97
CA LEU A 139 20.75 -6.18 6.59
C LEU A 139 20.86 -5.84 8.08
N PRO A 140 19.89 -5.09 8.63
CA PRO A 140 19.83 -4.90 10.07
C PRO A 140 19.64 -6.25 10.77
N VAL A 141 20.16 -6.36 12.01
CA VAL A 141 19.94 -7.54 12.85
C VAL A 141 18.45 -7.86 12.87
N LYS A 142 18.08 -9.13 12.70
CA LYS A 142 16.68 -9.59 12.68
C LYS A 142 16.00 -9.29 14.01
N THR A 143 15.39 -8.14 14.10
CA THR A 143 14.58 -7.71 15.25
C THR A 143 13.12 -7.60 14.84
N ASN A 144 12.20 -7.78 15.78
CA ASN A 144 10.79 -7.47 15.54
C ASN A 144 10.58 -5.95 15.55
N PHE A 145 11.22 -5.26 14.62
CA PHE A 145 11.23 -3.80 14.47
C PHE A 145 9.81 -3.21 14.46
N LYS A 146 8.87 -3.84 13.73
CA LYS A 146 7.46 -3.39 13.64
C LYS A 146 6.58 -3.85 14.80
N LYS A 147 7.13 -4.56 15.79
CA LYS A 147 6.38 -5.14 16.93
C LYS A 147 5.13 -5.92 16.47
N VAL A 148 5.25 -6.63 15.35
CA VAL A 148 4.17 -7.44 14.79
C VAL A 148 3.96 -8.67 15.66
N ASN A 149 2.69 -9.06 15.87
CA ASN A 149 2.34 -10.25 16.64
C ASN A 149 2.22 -11.48 15.72
N GLY A 150 2.47 -12.68 16.27
CA GLY A 150 2.29 -13.94 15.55
C GLY A 150 3.54 -14.47 14.85
N LEU A 151 3.36 -15.34 13.85
CA LEU A 151 4.42 -16.04 13.12
C LEU A 151 5.41 -15.10 12.42
N GLU A 152 4.98 -13.93 11.98
CA GLU A 152 5.85 -12.92 11.35
C GLU A 152 6.80 -12.30 12.37
N ALA A 153 6.36 -12.11 13.60
CA ALA A 153 7.20 -11.66 14.71
C ALA A 153 8.31 -12.69 15.05
N ILE A 154 7.95 -13.97 15.08
CA ILE A 154 8.86 -15.07 15.41
C ILE A 154 9.92 -15.29 14.34
N THR A 155 9.55 -15.12 13.06
CA THR A 155 10.45 -15.37 11.94
C THR A 155 11.33 -14.16 11.58
N GLY A 156 11.08 -12.99 12.16
CA GLY A 156 11.76 -11.74 11.80
C GLY A 156 11.58 -11.36 10.32
N LYS A 157 10.53 -11.91 9.67
CA LYS A 157 10.27 -11.77 8.23
C LYS A 157 9.34 -10.62 7.87
N ALA A 158 8.99 -9.73 8.81
CA ALA A 158 8.24 -8.54 8.47
C ALA A 158 8.99 -7.80 7.36
N ASN A 159 8.39 -7.73 6.18
CA ASN A 159 8.99 -7.04 5.05
C ASN A 159 8.88 -5.52 5.30
N PHE A 160 10.00 -4.85 5.49
CA PHE A 160 10.07 -3.41 5.69
C PHE A 160 11.04 -2.77 4.68
N ASP A 161 10.87 -1.48 4.48
CA ASP A 161 11.79 -0.68 3.67
C ASP A 161 13.01 -0.28 4.51
N ILE A 162 14.19 -0.39 3.95
CA ILE A 162 15.44 -0.01 4.63
C ILE A 162 15.42 1.48 5.02
N ALA A 163 14.88 2.33 4.14
CA ALA A 163 14.72 3.75 4.45
C ALA A 163 13.80 3.99 5.65
N GLU A 164 12.73 3.19 5.82
CA GLU A 164 11.83 3.27 6.99
C GLU A 164 12.59 2.95 8.29
N TYR A 165 13.42 1.91 8.26
CA TYR A 165 14.23 1.53 9.42
C TYR A 165 15.23 2.62 9.80
N ILE A 166 15.99 3.14 8.84
CA ILE A 166 16.98 4.22 9.07
C ILE A 166 16.29 5.46 9.64
N CYS A 167 15.18 5.91 9.05
CA CYS A 167 14.44 7.07 9.53
C CYS A 167 13.92 6.88 10.96
N THR A 168 13.39 5.70 11.29
CA THR A 168 12.91 5.41 12.65
C THR A 168 14.05 5.45 13.66
N GLN A 169 15.21 4.88 13.33
CA GLN A 169 16.39 4.96 14.22
C GLN A 169 16.84 6.42 14.44
N LEU A 170 16.88 7.24 13.39
CA LEU A 170 17.22 8.64 13.53
C LEU A 170 16.23 9.39 14.43
N ILE A 171 14.93 9.18 14.23
CA ILE A 171 13.88 9.79 15.07
C ILE A 171 14.07 9.39 16.55
N GLU A 172 14.37 8.12 16.82
CA GLU A 172 14.59 7.63 18.20
C GLU A 172 15.88 8.20 18.81
N LYS A 173 16.99 8.19 18.07
CA LYS A 173 18.31 8.62 18.58
C LYS A 173 18.41 10.12 18.78
N PHE A 174 17.72 10.93 17.97
CA PHE A 174 17.75 12.40 18.04
C PHE A 174 16.51 13.00 18.71
N SER A 175 15.68 12.20 19.40
CA SER A 175 14.39 12.64 19.96
C SER A 175 14.49 13.73 21.06
N SER A 176 15.69 13.96 21.62
CA SER A 176 15.95 15.00 22.64
C SER A 176 16.65 16.22 22.05
N GLU A 177 16.94 16.24 20.76
CA GLU A 177 17.79 17.24 20.12
C GLU A 177 16.97 18.21 19.25
N ASN A 178 17.53 19.39 18.98
CA ASN A 178 16.93 20.38 18.09
C ASN A 178 17.21 20.02 16.62
N VAL A 179 16.50 19.00 16.11
CA VAL A 179 16.74 18.43 14.79
C VAL A 179 15.62 18.78 13.81
N PHE A 180 16.00 19.35 12.68
CA PHE A 180 15.19 19.41 11.48
C PHE A 180 15.52 18.19 10.60
N PHE A 181 14.52 17.38 10.31
CA PHE A 181 14.62 16.15 9.53
C PHE A 181 14.15 16.40 8.09
N ALA A 182 14.94 16.04 7.08
CA ALA A 182 14.62 16.26 5.67
C ALA A 182 15.14 15.11 4.79
N PHE A 183 14.30 14.15 4.43
CA PHE A 183 14.70 12.96 3.68
C PHE A 183 13.85 12.74 2.43
N LEU A 184 14.51 12.34 1.35
CA LEU A 184 13.85 11.83 0.14
C LEU A 184 13.43 10.38 0.37
N LEU A 185 12.12 10.12 0.31
CA LEU A 185 11.53 8.84 0.67
C LEU A 185 10.43 8.44 -0.31
N LYS A 186 10.15 7.14 -0.40
CA LYS A 186 8.92 6.67 -1.03
C LYS A 186 7.70 7.13 -0.22
N ASN A 187 6.61 7.49 -0.89
CA ASN A 187 5.37 7.90 -0.21
C ASN A 187 4.86 6.84 0.78
N SER A 188 5.06 5.55 0.48
CA SER A 188 4.71 4.46 1.39
C SER A 188 5.51 4.48 2.70
N VAL A 189 6.78 4.87 2.66
CA VAL A 189 7.62 5.04 3.85
C VAL A 189 7.13 6.21 4.70
N ILE A 190 6.88 7.36 4.07
CA ILE A 190 6.34 8.55 4.75
C ILE A 190 5.02 8.22 5.45
N LYS A 191 4.11 7.55 4.73
CA LYS A 191 2.84 7.08 5.29
C LYS A 191 3.04 6.21 6.54
N ASN A 192 3.97 5.25 6.48
CA ASN A 192 4.26 4.37 7.61
C ASN A 192 4.84 5.14 8.81
N LEU A 193 5.77 6.06 8.60
CA LEU A 193 6.32 6.91 9.66
C LEU A 193 5.25 7.75 10.35
N VAL A 194 4.30 8.30 9.60
CA VAL A 194 3.15 9.05 10.16
C VAL A 194 2.16 8.10 10.85
N TYR A 195 1.96 6.89 10.32
CA TYR A 195 1.10 5.88 10.94
C TYR A 195 1.60 5.47 12.34
N GLU A 196 2.90 5.28 12.51
CA GLU A 196 3.51 4.94 13.80
C GLU A 196 3.35 6.03 14.87
N GLN A 197 2.99 7.28 14.47
CA GLN A 197 2.71 8.37 15.41
C GLN A 197 1.34 8.25 16.12
N LYS A 198 0.61 7.14 15.98
CA LYS A 198 -0.70 6.93 16.65
C LYS A 198 -0.63 7.20 18.16
N ALA A 199 0.40 6.70 18.81
CA ALA A 199 0.60 6.83 20.25
C ALA A 199 1.26 8.16 20.68
N GLY A 200 1.68 9.02 19.72
CA GLY A 200 2.36 10.29 20.01
C GLY A 200 3.65 10.13 20.83
N LYS A 201 4.38 9.03 20.62
CA LYS A 201 5.59 8.72 21.41
C LYS A 201 6.75 9.65 21.10
N ALA A 202 6.93 9.98 19.81
CA ALA A 202 7.95 10.92 19.40
C ALA A 202 7.43 12.36 19.46
N SER A 203 8.29 13.29 19.86
CA SER A 203 7.97 14.73 19.83
C SER A 203 8.19 15.25 18.43
N LEU A 204 7.17 15.19 17.57
CA LEU A 204 7.24 15.62 16.16
C LEU A 204 6.34 16.82 15.92
N SER A 205 6.83 17.78 15.11
CA SER A 205 6.01 18.90 14.65
C SER A 205 6.35 19.29 13.20
N ASN A 206 5.46 20.06 12.58
CA ASN A 206 5.60 20.54 11.21
C ASN A 206 5.82 19.44 10.17
N ILE A 207 5.14 18.29 10.34
CA ILE A 207 5.28 17.14 9.43
C ILE A 207 4.74 17.53 8.04
N ALA A 208 5.61 17.52 7.05
CA ALA A 208 5.29 17.88 5.67
C ALA A 208 5.89 16.89 4.67
N GLN A 209 5.16 16.68 3.58
CA GLN A 209 5.56 15.88 2.42
C GLN A 209 5.51 16.79 1.19
N TYR A 210 6.59 16.85 0.43
CA TYR A 210 6.67 17.59 -0.82
C TYR A 210 6.85 16.59 -1.97
N ASN A 211 5.80 16.38 -2.76
CA ASN A 211 5.78 15.42 -3.85
C ASN A 211 6.74 15.83 -4.96
N ILE A 212 7.63 14.92 -5.37
CA ILE A 212 8.55 15.10 -6.50
C ILE A 212 8.17 14.21 -7.67
N ASP A 213 8.60 14.56 -8.86
CA ASP A 213 8.53 13.69 -10.03
C ASP A 213 9.70 12.70 -10.01
N ALA A 214 9.48 11.52 -9.42
CA ALA A 214 10.51 10.50 -9.28
C ALA A 214 10.97 9.92 -10.63
N GLN A 215 10.14 9.96 -11.67
CA GLN A 215 10.52 9.56 -13.02
C GLN A 215 11.54 10.55 -13.60
N LYS A 216 11.31 11.83 -13.43
CA LYS A 216 12.22 12.90 -13.87
C LYS A 216 13.54 12.89 -13.08
N GLU A 217 13.46 12.80 -11.76
CA GLU A 217 14.63 12.98 -10.88
C GLU A 217 15.50 11.72 -10.76
N PHE A 218 14.90 10.52 -10.80
CA PHE A 218 15.57 9.24 -10.52
C PHE A 218 15.34 8.17 -11.59
N ASN A 219 14.53 8.42 -12.61
CA ASN A 219 14.12 7.45 -13.63
C ASN A 219 13.47 6.18 -13.03
N VAL A 220 12.61 6.37 -12.03
CA VAL A 220 11.87 5.28 -11.37
C VAL A 220 10.37 5.52 -11.39
N SER A 221 9.59 4.45 -11.44
CA SER A 221 8.12 4.49 -11.50
C SER A 221 7.44 4.44 -10.13
N VAL A 222 8.16 4.75 -9.05
CA VAL A 222 7.59 4.81 -7.69
C VAL A 222 7.27 6.26 -7.31
N SER A 223 6.21 6.45 -6.53
CA SER A 223 5.91 7.76 -5.96
C SER A 223 6.86 8.07 -4.82
N ALA A 224 7.53 9.22 -4.89
CA ALA A 224 8.48 9.69 -3.89
C ALA A 224 8.30 11.17 -3.56
N ALA A 225 8.78 11.57 -2.40
CA ALA A 225 8.69 12.92 -1.91
C ALA A 225 9.83 13.28 -0.95
N LEU A 226 10.07 14.55 -0.76
CA LEU A 226 10.82 15.06 0.39
C LEU A 226 9.89 15.06 1.60
N MET A 227 10.21 14.29 2.65
CA MET A 227 9.61 14.43 3.97
C MET A 227 10.41 15.41 4.79
N SER A 228 9.74 16.37 5.43
CA SER A 228 10.37 17.26 6.41
C SER A 228 9.55 17.35 7.69
N MET A 229 10.24 17.48 8.84
CA MET A 229 9.62 17.66 10.16
C MET A 229 10.66 18.15 11.18
N ASN A 230 10.17 18.68 12.30
CA ASN A 230 11.01 18.87 13.48
C ASN A 230 10.88 17.66 14.42
N LEU A 231 11.99 17.20 15.00
CA LEU A 231 11.98 16.16 16.03
C LEU A 231 11.75 16.73 17.44
N PHE A 232 11.05 17.87 17.52
CA PHE A 232 10.71 18.58 18.76
C PHE A 232 9.43 19.40 18.60
N GLY A 233 8.91 19.94 19.70
CA GLY A 233 7.90 20.98 19.68
C GLY A 233 6.46 20.55 19.52
N GLY A 234 6.14 19.25 19.58
CA GLY A 234 4.75 18.80 19.48
C GLY A 234 4.59 17.30 19.35
N HIS A 235 3.34 16.87 19.23
CA HIS A 235 2.96 15.46 18.98
C HIS A 235 2.03 15.40 17.77
N GLU A 236 2.50 15.95 16.64
CA GLU A 236 1.74 15.97 15.40
C GLU A 236 1.56 14.53 14.87
N ARG A 237 0.35 14.21 14.44
CA ARG A 237 -0.02 12.91 13.91
C ARG A 237 -0.58 12.99 12.49
N ARG A 238 -0.37 14.13 11.83
CA ARG A 238 -0.83 14.42 10.47
C ARG A 238 0.30 14.99 9.66
N CYS A 239 0.28 14.70 8.36
CA CYS A 239 1.26 15.20 7.41
C CYS A 239 0.57 16.08 6.36
N ARG A 240 1.06 17.29 6.19
CA ARG A 240 0.62 18.21 5.14
C ARG A 240 1.35 17.87 3.84
N VAL A 241 0.63 17.74 2.75
CA VAL A 241 1.20 17.39 1.44
C VAL A 241 1.19 18.59 0.52
N PHE A 242 2.33 18.82 -0.14
CA PHE A 242 2.57 19.92 -1.05
C PHE A 242 3.15 19.39 -2.37
N ASP A 243 2.98 20.14 -3.44
CA ASP A 243 3.80 19.99 -4.64
C ASP A 243 5.19 20.58 -4.39
N PHE A 244 6.25 19.84 -4.72
CA PHE A 244 7.63 20.29 -4.47
C PHE A 244 8.01 21.52 -5.30
N TYR A 245 7.56 21.61 -6.55
CA TYR A 245 7.99 22.64 -7.49
C TYR A 245 7.21 23.95 -7.30
N THR A 246 5.89 23.85 -7.16
CA THR A 246 5.01 25.03 -7.01
C THR A 246 4.81 25.46 -5.56
N LYS A 247 5.16 24.61 -4.58
CA LYS A 247 4.91 24.80 -3.15
C LYS A 247 3.44 24.90 -2.77
N SER A 248 2.53 24.61 -3.71
CA SER A 248 1.10 24.65 -3.45
C SER A 248 0.66 23.53 -2.52
N PRO A 249 -0.23 23.78 -1.54
CA PRO A 249 -0.80 22.75 -0.71
C PRO A 249 -1.73 21.85 -1.53
N LEU A 250 -1.68 20.55 -1.29
CA LEU A 250 -2.50 19.54 -1.98
C LEU A 250 -3.57 18.97 -1.04
N TYR A 251 -3.15 18.38 0.06
CA TYR A 251 -4.04 17.76 1.06
C TYR A 251 -3.27 17.50 2.36
N CYS A 252 -3.99 16.97 3.37
CA CYS A 252 -3.40 16.50 4.62
C CYS A 252 -3.86 15.06 4.86
N PHE A 253 -2.94 14.17 5.27
CA PHE A 253 -3.26 12.80 5.68
C PHE A 253 -2.77 12.51 7.09
N GLY A 254 -3.27 11.44 7.72
CA GLY A 254 -2.83 11.01 9.04
C GLY A 254 -3.98 10.63 9.97
N TRP A 255 -3.79 10.81 11.26
CA TRP A 255 -4.73 10.37 12.28
C TRP A 255 -5.83 11.40 12.56
N VAL A 256 -7.07 10.97 12.45
CA VAL A 256 -8.26 11.67 12.94
C VAL A 256 -8.84 10.82 14.06
N LYS A 257 -8.66 11.27 15.32
CA LYS A 257 -8.90 10.44 16.51
C LYS A 257 -8.12 9.11 16.43
N ASP A 258 -8.79 7.99 16.27
CA ASP A 258 -8.26 6.62 16.16
C ASP A 258 -8.22 6.07 14.72
N LYS A 259 -8.60 6.86 13.74
CA LYS A 259 -8.67 6.48 12.32
C LYS A 259 -7.54 7.10 11.51
N PHE A 260 -6.80 6.28 10.78
CA PHE A 260 -5.78 6.73 9.85
C PHE A 260 -6.40 6.92 8.46
N VAL A 261 -6.25 8.10 7.87
CA VAL A 261 -6.99 8.52 6.68
C VAL A 261 -6.07 9.18 5.66
N ALA A 262 -6.44 9.08 4.37
CA ALA A 262 -5.65 9.58 3.25
C ALA A 262 -5.91 11.07 2.96
N ILE A 263 -7.13 11.58 3.21
CA ILE A 263 -7.47 12.99 3.05
C ILE A 263 -8.32 13.40 4.25
N VAL A 264 -7.69 14.16 5.16
CA VAL A 264 -8.31 14.54 6.45
C VAL A 264 -9.58 15.37 6.25
N ASP A 265 -9.56 16.37 5.38
CA ASP A 265 -10.68 17.31 5.21
C ASP A 265 -11.92 16.62 4.63
N ASP A 266 -11.74 15.71 3.68
CA ASP A 266 -12.84 14.95 3.09
C ASP A 266 -13.35 13.88 4.04
N TYR A 267 -12.46 13.26 4.82
CA TYR A 267 -12.86 12.32 5.86
C TYR A 267 -13.73 12.99 6.93
N VAL A 268 -13.39 14.18 7.39
CA VAL A 268 -14.17 14.91 8.41
C VAL A 268 -15.59 15.18 7.91
N LYS A 269 -15.78 15.47 6.62
CA LYS A 269 -17.11 15.67 6.01
C LYS A 269 -17.93 14.37 5.91
N THR A 270 -17.24 13.23 5.74
CA THR A 270 -17.87 11.93 5.45
C THR A 270 -17.75 10.91 6.58
N GLN A 271 -17.19 11.29 7.73
CA GLN A 271 -16.90 10.39 8.85
C GLN A 271 -18.12 9.63 9.42
N MET A 272 -19.37 10.11 9.17
CA MET A 272 -20.58 9.41 9.56
C MET A 272 -20.75 8.07 8.83
N ILE A 273 -20.08 7.90 7.67
CA ILE A 273 -20.09 6.65 6.89
C ILE A 273 -19.10 5.64 7.46
N ASP A 274 -18.07 6.09 8.20
CA ASP A 274 -17.08 5.19 8.79
C ASP A 274 -17.67 4.38 9.95
N GLY A 275 -17.90 3.12 9.68
CA GLY A 275 -18.50 2.21 10.65
C GLY A 275 -18.23 0.76 10.27
N VAL A 276 -19.29 -0.04 10.23
CA VAL A 276 -19.22 -1.44 9.81
C VAL A 276 -20.18 -1.70 8.66
N SER A 277 -19.69 -2.35 7.63
CA SER A 277 -20.51 -2.80 6.52
C SER A 277 -21.54 -3.83 7.02
N PRO A 278 -22.84 -3.67 6.68
CA PRO A 278 -23.86 -4.65 7.04
C PRO A 278 -23.68 -5.99 6.31
N PHE A 279 -22.93 -6.00 5.22
CA PHE A 279 -22.65 -7.17 4.42
C PHE A 279 -21.16 -7.47 4.40
N ILE A 280 -20.81 -8.76 4.32
CA ILE A 280 -19.42 -9.20 4.36
C ILE A 280 -18.82 -9.19 2.97
N TRP A 281 -17.89 -8.28 2.73
CA TRP A 281 -17.09 -8.26 1.52
C TRP A 281 -16.21 -9.51 1.38
N ARG A 282 -16.22 -10.12 0.21
CA ARG A 282 -15.43 -11.30 -0.12
C ARG A 282 -14.56 -11.03 -1.33
N SER A 283 -13.33 -11.55 -1.34
CA SER A 283 -12.56 -11.63 -2.58
C SER A 283 -13.12 -12.74 -3.47
N GLY A 284 -12.97 -12.60 -4.77
CA GLY A 284 -13.32 -13.64 -5.70
C GLY A 284 -12.41 -14.87 -5.61
N LEU A 285 -12.68 -15.84 -6.45
CA LEU A 285 -12.01 -17.15 -6.46
C LEU A 285 -10.56 -17.02 -6.94
N LYS A 286 -9.70 -17.88 -6.37
CA LYS A 286 -8.27 -17.97 -6.68
C LYS A 286 -7.92 -19.40 -7.08
N HIS A 287 -7.31 -19.57 -8.25
CA HIS A 287 -6.89 -20.87 -8.78
C HIS A 287 -5.39 -20.95 -9.12
N ASP A 288 -4.70 -19.81 -9.28
CA ASP A 288 -3.26 -19.67 -9.61
C ASP A 288 -2.79 -20.51 -10.82
N CYS A 289 -3.68 -20.80 -11.77
CA CYS A 289 -3.40 -21.61 -12.95
C CYS A 289 -4.20 -21.12 -14.17
N SER A 290 -3.99 -19.86 -14.59
CA SER A 290 -4.79 -19.22 -15.63
C SER A 290 -4.68 -19.91 -17.00
N LYS A 291 -3.53 -20.53 -17.32
CA LYS A 291 -3.35 -21.23 -18.60
C LYS A 291 -4.29 -22.42 -18.80
N VAL A 292 -4.69 -23.07 -17.72
CA VAL A 292 -5.53 -24.28 -17.74
C VAL A 292 -6.95 -23.97 -17.30
N MET A 293 -7.12 -23.19 -16.22
CA MET A 293 -8.41 -22.96 -15.58
C MET A 293 -9.25 -21.87 -16.24
N GLU A 294 -8.59 -20.87 -16.87
CA GLU A 294 -9.31 -19.79 -17.55
C GLU A 294 -9.50 -20.11 -19.03
N LEU A 295 -10.72 -19.93 -19.48
CA LEU A 295 -11.14 -20.21 -20.87
C LEU A 295 -11.56 -18.91 -21.56
N SER A 296 -11.41 -18.88 -22.88
CA SER A 296 -12.00 -17.89 -23.78
C SER A 296 -12.98 -18.60 -24.71
N LYS A 297 -14.03 -17.92 -25.15
CA LYS A 297 -14.97 -18.47 -26.12
C LYS A 297 -14.57 -18.00 -27.53
N GLU A 298 -14.25 -18.93 -28.41
CA GLU A 298 -13.88 -18.71 -29.81
C GLU A 298 -14.78 -19.58 -30.71
N ASN A 299 -15.57 -18.97 -31.60
CA ASN A 299 -16.50 -19.70 -32.48
C ASN A 299 -17.38 -20.72 -31.73
N GLU A 300 -18.00 -20.29 -30.62
CA GLU A 300 -18.83 -21.09 -29.73
C GLU A 300 -18.10 -22.27 -29.01
N ARG A 301 -16.78 -22.34 -29.10
CA ARG A 301 -15.95 -23.32 -28.39
C ARG A 301 -15.12 -22.67 -27.31
N TYR A 302 -14.91 -23.38 -26.22
CA TYR A 302 -14.00 -22.95 -25.17
C TYR A 302 -12.56 -23.29 -25.54
N VAL A 303 -11.65 -22.32 -25.31
CA VAL A 303 -10.21 -22.46 -25.58
C VAL A 303 -9.45 -22.02 -24.34
N ASN A 304 -8.50 -22.81 -23.87
CA ASN A 304 -7.65 -22.50 -22.72
C ASN A 304 -6.47 -21.59 -23.08
N GLY A 305 -5.66 -21.21 -22.11
CA GLY A 305 -4.47 -20.39 -22.30
C GLY A 305 -3.32 -21.08 -23.04
N LEU A 306 -3.40 -22.37 -23.29
CA LEU A 306 -2.47 -23.18 -24.11
C LEU A 306 -2.92 -23.29 -25.57
N ARG A 307 -4.05 -22.64 -25.94
CA ARG A 307 -4.69 -22.72 -27.27
C ARG A 307 -5.31 -24.07 -27.61
N GLU A 308 -5.65 -24.85 -26.61
CA GLU A 308 -6.35 -26.12 -26.77
C GLU A 308 -7.85 -25.92 -26.69
N ILE A 309 -8.62 -26.66 -27.53
CA ILE A 309 -10.08 -26.70 -27.43
C ILE A 309 -10.43 -27.54 -26.21
N VAL A 310 -11.31 -27.00 -25.36
CA VAL A 310 -11.74 -27.63 -24.10
C VAL A 310 -13.18 -28.11 -24.28
N ASP A 311 -13.35 -29.43 -24.34
CA ASP A 311 -14.65 -30.13 -24.41
C ASP A 311 -14.89 -30.84 -23.07
N ILE A 312 -15.56 -30.17 -22.16
CA ILE A 312 -15.90 -30.65 -20.81
C ILE A 312 -17.36 -30.32 -20.52
N GLU A 313 -17.87 -30.82 -19.40
CA GLU A 313 -19.23 -30.54 -18.94
C GLU A 313 -19.42 -29.03 -18.72
N ASP A 314 -20.52 -28.51 -19.31
CA ASP A 314 -20.81 -27.06 -19.29
C ASP A 314 -21.18 -26.56 -17.88
N GLU A 315 -21.66 -27.45 -17.01
CA GLU A 315 -22.07 -27.18 -15.63
C GLU A 315 -20.90 -26.68 -14.76
N VAL A 316 -19.65 -27.05 -15.09
CA VAL A 316 -18.46 -26.64 -14.35
C VAL A 316 -17.81 -25.37 -14.94
N ILE A 317 -18.34 -24.81 -16.03
CA ILE A 317 -17.81 -23.61 -16.68
C ILE A 317 -18.67 -22.41 -16.31
N TYR A 318 -18.05 -21.39 -15.70
CA TYR A 318 -18.71 -20.17 -15.24
C TYR A 318 -18.10 -18.93 -15.91
N PRO A 319 -18.92 -17.91 -16.25
CA PRO A 319 -18.43 -16.60 -16.66
C PRO A 319 -17.55 -15.99 -15.57
N LEU A 320 -16.33 -15.56 -15.90
CA LEU A 320 -15.36 -15.02 -14.96
C LEU A 320 -15.21 -13.51 -15.11
N ILE A 321 -15.54 -12.77 -14.06
CA ILE A 321 -15.34 -11.31 -13.98
C ILE A 321 -13.97 -11.01 -13.36
N LYS A 322 -13.17 -10.27 -14.10
CA LYS A 322 -11.85 -9.78 -13.66
C LYS A 322 -11.89 -8.28 -13.41
N SER A 323 -10.91 -7.75 -12.70
CA SER A 323 -10.80 -6.30 -12.47
C SER A 323 -10.93 -5.48 -13.75
N SER A 324 -10.42 -5.98 -14.88
CA SER A 324 -10.51 -5.31 -16.18
C SER A 324 -11.92 -5.20 -16.77
N ASP A 325 -12.88 -5.94 -16.23
CA ASP A 325 -14.27 -5.95 -16.68
C ASP A 325 -15.15 -4.99 -15.85
N VAL A 326 -14.63 -4.54 -14.69
CA VAL A 326 -15.27 -3.57 -13.77
C VAL A 326 -15.03 -2.15 -14.30
N LYS A 327 -15.82 -1.70 -15.28
CA LYS A 327 -15.65 -0.40 -15.97
C LYS A 327 -16.87 0.50 -15.95
N GLY A 328 -18.03 -0.04 -15.67
CA GLY A 328 -19.30 0.70 -15.68
C GLY A 328 -20.20 0.21 -14.57
N GLU A 329 -21.41 0.75 -14.51
CA GLU A 329 -22.35 0.44 -13.44
C GLU A 329 -22.92 -0.98 -13.55
N PHE A 330 -23.10 -1.50 -14.78
CA PHE A 330 -23.61 -2.84 -15.04
C PHE A 330 -22.64 -3.63 -15.90
N ILE A 331 -22.44 -4.91 -15.54
CA ILE A 331 -21.63 -5.83 -16.31
C ILE A 331 -22.57 -6.88 -16.92
N SER A 332 -22.68 -6.86 -18.26
CA SER A 332 -23.56 -7.76 -19.04
C SER A 332 -22.81 -8.81 -19.84
N GLN A 333 -21.47 -8.72 -19.93
CA GLN A 333 -20.65 -9.63 -20.72
C GLN A 333 -19.29 -9.83 -20.08
N THR A 334 -18.63 -10.93 -20.41
CA THR A 334 -17.24 -11.20 -20.01
C THR A 334 -16.44 -11.75 -21.18
N ARG A 335 -15.11 -11.63 -21.10
CA ARG A 335 -14.18 -12.22 -22.07
C ARG A 335 -13.61 -13.54 -21.63
N LYS A 336 -13.86 -13.92 -20.37
CA LYS A 336 -13.26 -15.08 -19.73
C LYS A 336 -14.30 -15.94 -19.04
N TYR A 337 -14.01 -17.22 -19.00
CA TYR A 337 -14.73 -18.23 -18.24
C TYR A 337 -13.73 -18.96 -17.36
N VAL A 338 -14.20 -19.68 -16.37
CA VAL A 338 -13.35 -20.46 -15.46
C VAL A 338 -13.98 -21.81 -15.15
N ILE A 339 -13.12 -22.82 -15.07
CA ILE A 339 -13.52 -24.15 -14.60
C ILE A 339 -13.60 -24.10 -13.07
N VAL A 340 -14.78 -24.35 -12.50
CA VAL A 340 -15.02 -24.40 -11.06
C VAL A 340 -15.03 -25.85 -10.61
N THR A 341 -14.15 -26.17 -9.66
CA THR A 341 -13.88 -27.55 -9.23
C THR A 341 -14.53 -27.93 -7.91
N GLN A 342 -15.15 -26.99 -7.21
CA GLN A 342 -15.79 -27.21 -5.91
C GLN A 342 -16.75 -26.05 -5.58
N HIS A 343 -17.64 -26.23 -4.60
CA HIS A 343 -18.59 -25.20 -4.15
C HIS A 343 -18.14 -24.47 -2.88
N ASN A 344 -17.27 -25.10 -2.10
CA ASN A 344 -16.66 -24.49 -0.92
C ASN A 344 -15.24 -25.01 -0.70
N THR A 345 -14.46 -24.30 0.10
CA THR A 345 -13.02 -24.59 0.30
C THR A 345 -12.73 -25.89 1.04
N SER A 346 -13.71 -26.52 1.70
CA SER A 346 -13.57 -27.78 2.43
C SER A 346 -13.99 -29.01 1.59
N GLU A 347 -14.63 -28.79 0.44
CA GLU A 347 -15.11 -29.86 -0.43
C GLU A 347 -13.94 -30.55 -1.13
N ASP A 348 -13.94 -31.90 -1.11
CA ASP A 348 -12.96 -32.70 -1.85
C ASP A 348 -13.34 -32.74 -3.34
N THR A 349 -12.41 -32.38 -4.19
CA THR A 349 -12.59 -32.32 -5.66
C THR A 349 -12.70 -33.68 -6.31
N LYS A 350 -12.56 -34.78 -5.56
CA LYS A 350 -12.69 -36.16 -6.09
C LYS A 350 -14.07 -36.47 -6.66
N PHE A 351 -15.13 -35.81 -6.18
CA PHE A 351 -16.50 -36.03 -6.72
C PHE A 351 -16.58 -35.72 -8.21
N MET A 352 -15.71 -34.83 -8.74
CA MET A 352 -15.68 -34.53 -10.18
C MET A 352 -15.40 -35.74 -11.05
N LYS A 353 -14.69 -36.76 -10.52
CA LYS A 353 -14.40 -37.99 -11.27
C LYS A 353 -15.67 -38.70 -11.71
N ASP A 354 -16.68 -38.67 -10.86
CA ASP A 354 -17.94 -39.41 -11.10
C ASP A 354 -19.01 -38.50 -11.72
N GLN A 355 -19.09 -37.23 -11.31
CA GLN A 355 -20.12 -36.31 -11.76
C GLN A 355 -19.73 -35.54 -13.04
N TYR A 356 -18.44 -35.22 -13.23
CA TYR A 356 -17.91 -34.45 -14.35
C TYR A 356 -16.64 -35.11 -14.91
N PRO A 357 -16.77 -36.34 -15.49
CA PRO A 357 -15.61 -37.15 -15.88
C PRO A 357 -14.73 -36.52 -16.95
N LYS A 358 -15.28 -35.77 -17.91
CA LYS A 358 -14.49 -35.08 -18.94
C LYS A 358 -13.67 -33.94 -18.31
N ALA A 359 -14.28 -33.13 -17.46
CA ALA A 359 -13.58 -32.05 -16.73
C ALA A 359 -12.48 -32.62 -15.82
N TYR A 360 -12.78 -33.72 -15.11
CA TYR A 360 -11.77 -34.38 -14.29
C TYR A 360 -10.59 -34.89 -15.11
N GLN A 361 -10.84 -35.55 -16.24
CA GLN A 361 -9.80 -36.05 -17.13
C GLN A 361 -8.98 -34.92 -17.74
N TYR A 362 -9.61 -33.81 -18.13
CA TYR A 362 -8.93 -32.60 -18.57
C TYR A 362 -7.98 -32.04 -17.48
N LEU A 363 -8.43 -31.95 -16.24
CA LEU A 363 -7.60 -31.48 -15.12
C LEU A 363 -6.45 -32.45 -14.82
N VAL A 364 -6.66 -33.74 -14.94
CA VAL A 364 -5.60 -34.77 -14.77
C VAL A 364 -4.56 -34.67 -15.88
N SER A 365 -4.95 -34.47 -17.14
CA SER A 365 -4.00 -34.30 -18.26
C SER A 365 -3.14 -33.03 -18.11
N HIS A 366 -3.64 -32.01 -17.40
CA HIS A 366 -2.94 -30.75 -17.14
C HIS A 366 -2.42 -30.65 -15.70
N ALA A 367 -2.38 -31.75 -14.97
CA ALA A 367 -2.04 -31.78 -13.54
C ALA A 367 -0.69 -31.12 -13.20
N GLY A 368 0.29 -31.23 -14.09
CA GLY A 368 1.60 -30.63 -13.90
C GLY A 368 1.56 -29.11 -13.70
N PHE A 369 0.62 -28.40 -14.35
CA PHE A 369 0.44 -26.96 -14.13
C PHE A 369 -0.19 -26.64 -12.77
N LEU A 370 -1.14 -27.47 -12.34
CA LEU A 370 -1.88 -27.30 -11.09
C LEU A 370 -1.04 -27.71 -9.86
N ASP A 371 -0.28 -28.79 -9.98
CA ASP A 371 0.59 -29.30 -8.91
C ASP A 371 1.79 -28.37 -8.65
N ASN A 372 2.25 -27.62 -9.67
CA ASN A 372 3.35 -26.65 -9.56
C ASN A 372 2.90 -25.23 -9.12
N ARG A 373 1.67 -25.05 -8.60
CA ARG A 373 1.23 -23.77 -8.05
C ARG A 373 2.10 -23.35 -6.86
N LYS A 374 2.64 -22.12 -6.91
CA LYS A 374 3.66 -21.64 -5.94
C LYS A 374 3.07 -21.24 -4.58
N SER A 375 1.78 -20.90 -4.51
CA SER A 375 1.18 -20.41 -3.29
C SER A 375 1.02 -21.53 -2.25
N SER A 376 1.48 -21.27 -1.03
CA SER A 376 1.39 -22.20 0.10
C SER A 376 -0.05 -22.58 0.49
N VAL A 377 -1.05 -21.81 0.04
CA VAL A 377 -2.47 -22.10 0.32
C VAL A 377 -2.92 -23.43 -0.25
N TYR A 378 -2.26 -23.94 -1.31
CA TYR A 378 -2.60 -25.22 -1.95
C TYR A 378 -1.90 -26.42 -1.32
N LYS A 379 -0.95 -26.20 -0.44
CA LYS A 379 -0.19 -27.27 0.22
C LYS A 379 -1.13 -28.05 1.14
N ASP A 380 -1.06 -29.39 1.04
CA ASP A 380 -1.87 -30.32 1.84
C ASP A 380 -3.40 -30.15 1.63
N ARG A 381 -3.81 -29.75 0.42
CA ARG A 381 -5.20 -29.57 0.02
C ARG A 381 -5.58 -30.49 -1.14
N PRO A 382 -6.89 -30.72 -1.41
CA PRO A 382 -7.34 -31.46 -2.58
C PRO A 382 -6.68 -30.97 -3.88
N ARG A 383 -6.32 -31.88 -4.76
CA ARG A 383 -5.42 -31.64 -5.90
C ARG A 383 -5.82 -30.47 -6.79
N PHE A 384 -7.08 -30.31 -7.11
CA PHE A 384 -7.60 -29.28 -8.01
C PHE A 384 -8.34 -28.17 -7.27
N CYS A 385 -8.09 -28.00 -5.98
CA CYS A 385 -8.82 -27.04 -5.14
C CYS A 385 -8.62 -25.59 -5.56
N MET A 386 -9.64 -24.80 -5.25
CA MET A 386 -9.68 -23.35 -5.40
C MET A 386 -9.85 -22.69 -4.03
N PHE A 387 -9.55 -21.41 -3.93
CA PHE A 387 -9.78 -20.59 -2.73
C PHE A 387 -10.68 -19.39 -3.05
N GLY A 388 -11.20 -18.75 -2.02
CA GLY A 388 -12.14 -17.64 -2.21
C GLY A 388 -13.46 -18.10 -2.82
N ILE A 389 -13.88 -19.33 -2.51
CA ILE A 389 -15.10 -19.97 -3.01
C ILE A 389 -16.00 -20.38 -1.85
N GLY A 390 -17.30 -20.26 -2.02
CA GLY A 390 -18.35 -20.59 -1.06
C GLY A 390 -19.71 -20.14 -1.57
N ASP A 391 -20.78 -20.25 -0.76
CA ASP A 391 -22.15 -19.89 -1.14
C ASP A 391 -22.27 -18.47 -1.73
N TYR A 392 -21.45 -17.53 -1.23
CA TYR A 392 -21.40 -16.16 -1.74
C TYR A 392 -20.92 -16.07 -3.20
N THR A 393 -20.14 -17.04 -3.67
CA THR A 393 -19.65 -17.12 -5.06
C THR A 393 -20.79 -17.38 -6.04
N PHE A 394 -21.83 -18.09 -5.60
CA PHE A 394 -22.94 -18.54 -6.44
C PHE A 394 -24.22 -17.72 -6.24
N LYS A 395 -24.15 -16.58 -5.53
CA LYS A 395 -25.26 -15.65 -5.45
C LYS A 395 -25.59 -15.05 -6.81
N LYS A 396 -26.89 -14.90 -7.13
CA LYS A 396 -27.34 -14.49 -8.45
C LYS A 396 -26.92 -13.08 -8.82
N TYR A 397 -26.96 -12.15 -7.87
CA TYR A 397 -26.59 -10.74 -8.07
C TYR A 397 -25.37 -10.41 -7.25
N LYS A 398 -24.40 -9.69 -7.86
CA LYS A 398 -23.19 -9.30 -7.16
C LYS A 398 -22.89 -7.82 -7.39
N VAL A 399 -22.62 -7.11 -6.31
CA VAL A 399 -22.01 -5.78 -6.37
C VAL A 399 -20.51 -5.94 -6.22
N ILE A 400 -19.74 -5.49 -7.21
CA ILE A 400 -18.32 -5.79 -7.38
C ILE A 400 -17.51 -4.49 -7.45
N ILE A 401 -16.30 -4.52 -6.90
CA ILE A 401 -15.29 -3.48 -7.07
C ILE A 401 -13.94 -4.11 -7.41
N SER A 402 -13.15 -3.45 -8.26
CA SER A 402 -11.77 -3.84 -8.56
C SER A 402 -10.85 -3.53 -7.38
N GLY A 403 -10.04 -4.50 -6.95
CA GLY A 403 -8.95 -4.28 -5.98
C GLY A 403 -7.66 -3.73 -6.60
N LEU A 404 -7.54 -3.72 -7.93
CA LEU A 404 -6.30 -3.34 -8.63
C LEU A 404 -6.33 -1.91 -9.19
N TYR A 405 -7.50 -1.42 -9.60
CA TYR A 405 -7.62 -0.11 -10.21
C TYR A 405 -7.85 0.98 -9.15
N LYS A 406 -7.35 2.17 -9.46
CA LYS A 406 -7.49 3.36 -8.61
C LYS A 406 -8.85 4.07 -8.80
N GLN A 407 -9.84 3.35 -9.30
CA GLN A 407 -11.22 3.83 -9.48
C GLN A 407 -12.13 3.14 -8.48
N THR A 408 -12.97 3.91 -7.82
CA THR A 408 -13.92 3.45 -6.80
C THR A 408 -15.28 3.11 -7.36
N THR A 409 -15.39 2.84 -8.67
CA THR A 409 -16.65 2.47 -9.32
C THR A 409 -17.05 1.06 -8.90
N PHE A 410 -18.25 0.96 -8.33
CA PHE A 410 -18.90 -0.31 -8.06
C PHE A 410 -19.79 -0.69 -9.24
N SER A 411 -19.81 -1.99 -9.58
CA SER A 411 -20.59 -2.53 -10.70
C SER A 411 -21.52 -3.64 -10.21
N LEU A 412 -22.70 -3.74 -10.82
CA LEU A 412 -23.63 -4.85 -10.61
C LEU A 412 -23.51 -5.85 -11.75
N VAL A 413 -23.38 -7.11 -11.42
CA VAL A 413 -23.46 -8.22 -12.36
C VAL A 413 -24.54 -9.21 -11.92
N SER A 414 -25.24 -9.77 -12.88
CA SER A 414 -26.17 -10.89 -12.71
C SER A 414 -25.67 -12.13 -13.47
N GLU A 415 -26.56 -12.82 -14.17
CA GLU A 415 -26.22 -13.90 -15.07
C GLU A 415 -25.64 -13.37 -16.38
N ILE A 416 -24.65 -14.08 -16.91
CA ILE A 416 -24.07 -13.88 -18.24
C ILE A 416 -24.18 -15.20 -18.99
N ASP A 417 -24.70 -15.19 -20.22
CA ASP A 417 -24.97 -16.38 -21.01
C ASP A 417 -25.84 -17.43 -20.27
N GLY A 418 -26.79 -16.96 -19.46
CA GLY A 418 -27.69 -17.81 -18.66
C GLY A 418 -27.03 -18.49 -17.45
N LYS A 419 -25.79 -18.10 -17.11
CA LYS A 419 -25.03 -18.66 -15.98
C LYS A 419 -24.66 -17.59 -14.97
N ILE A 420 -24.59 -17.98 -13.71
CA ILE A 420 -24.12 -17.12 -12.63
C ILE A 420 -22.68 -16.70 -12.90
N ALA A 421 -22.41 -15.39 -12.92
CA ALA A 421 -21.05 -14.88 -13.07
C ALA A 421 -20.29 -14.98 -11.75
N VAL A 422 -19.03 -15.45 -11.79
CA VAL A 422 -18.12 -15.51 -10.66
C VAL A 422 -17.01 -14.49 -10.82
N CYS A 423 -16.38 -14.07 -9.72
CA CYS A 423 -15.28 -13.09 -9.74
C CYS A 423 -13.94 -13.76 -9.46
N ASP A 424 -12.85 -13.25 -10.03
CA ASP A 424 -11.49 -13.64 -9.66
C ASP A 424 -11.00 -12.89 -8.41
N ASP A 425 -9.87 -13.30 -7.83
CA ASP A 425 -9.28 -12.75 -6.60
C ASP A 425 -8.80 -11.29 -6.73
N THR A 426 -8.87 -10.70 -7.92
CA THR A 426 -8.57 -9.28 -8.15
C THR A 426 -9.77 -8.38 -7.86
N CYS A 427 -10.95 -8.96 -7.65
CA CYS A 427 -12.19 -8.27 -7.33
C CYS A 427 -12.63 -8.55 -5.89
N TYR A 428 -13.32 -7.58 -5.29
CA TYR A 428 -14.12 -7.76 -4.08
C TYR A 428 -15.59 -7.69 -4.43
N MET A 429 -16.43 -8.47 -3.75
CA MET A 429 -17.86 -8.56 -4.05
C MET A 429 -18.73 -8.70 -2.82
N LEU A 430 -19.98 -8.23 -2.95
CA LEU A 430 -21.13 -8.57 -2.12
C LEU A 430 -22.10 -9.41 -2.95
N GLY A 431 -22.60 -10.52 -2.42
CA GLY A 431 -23.53 -11.42 -3.10
C GLY A 431 -24.96 -11.27 -2.54
N PHE A 432 -25.95 -11.23 -3.43
CA PHE A 432 -27.38 -11.08 -3.10
C PHE A 432 -28.26 -12.06 -3.88
N ASP A 433 -29.38 -12.46 -3.28
CA ASP A 433 -30.41 -13.23 -3.95
C ASP A 433 -31.52 -12.31 -4.49
N ASP A 434 -31.68 -11.10 -3.94
CA ASP A 434 -32.69 -10.11 -4.32
C ASP A 434 -32.04 -8.99 -5.16
N TYR A 435 -32.62 -8.75 -6.35
CA TYR A 435 -32.12 -7.73 -7.29
C TYR A 435 -32.26 -6.30 -6.75
N ASP A 436 -33.38 -6.01 -6.08
CA ASP A 436 -33.65 -4.64 -5.62
C ASP A 436 -32.70 -4.27 -4.48
N VAL A 437 -32.36 -5.23 -3.60
CA VAL A 437 -31.34 -5.04 -2.56
C VAL A 437 -29.97 -4.83 -3.19
N ALA A 438 -29.60 -5.60 -4.20
CA ALA A 438 -28.34 -5.45 -4.91
C ALA A 438 -28.25 -4.09 -5.63
N LEU A 439 -29.31 -3.68 -6.32
CA LEU A 439 -29.39 -2.41 -7.03
C LEU A 439 -29.33 -1.22 -6.06
N LEU A 440 -30.08 -1.24 -4.98
CA LEU A 440 -30.03 -0.18 -3.97
C LEU A 440 -28.66 -0.08 -3.32
N THR A 441 -28.04 -1.23 -3.00
CA THR A 441 -26.67 -1.28 -2.48
C THR A 441 -25.66 -0.66 -3.47
N LEU A 442 -25.79 -0.96 -4.75
CA LEU A 442 -24.98 -0.35 -5.82
C LEU A 442 -25.13 1.17 -5.83
N ARG A 443 -26.38 1.67 -5.79
CA ARG A 443 -26.68 3.11 -5.79
C ARG A 443 -26.09 3.83 -4.58
N ILE A 444 -26.19 3.22 -3.39
CA ILE A 444 -25.57 3.74 -2.17
C ILE A 444 -24.06 3.81 -2.35
N LEU A 445 -23.42 2.74 -2.80
CA LEU A 445 -21.96 2.64 -2.94
C LEU A 445 -21.41 3.59 -4.01
N ASN A 446 -22.15 3.87 -5.08
CA ASN A 446 -21.79 4.83 -6.12
C ASN A 446 -22.27 6.27 -5.82
N SER A 447 -22.92 6.52 -4.67
CA SER A 447 -23.29 7.89 -4.27
C SER A 447 -22.03 8.73 -4.00
N GLN A 448 -22.12 10.04 -4.26
CA GLN A 448 -21.00 10.96 -4.09
C GLN A 448 -20.43 10.90 -2.66
N SER A 449 -21.30 10.82 -1.65
CA SER A 449 -20.88 10.76 -0.24
C SER A 449 -20.05 9.51 0.09
N VAL A 450 -20.41 8.33 -0.45
CA VAL A 450 -19.62 7.11 -0.27
C VAL A 450 -18.32 7.15 -1.09
N GLN A 451 -18.35 7.70 -2.30
CA GLN A 451 -17.16 7.89 -3.12
C GLN A 451 -16.16 8.83 -2.44
N ASP A 452 -16.61 9.94 -1.89
CA ASP A 452 -15.77 10.88 -1.14
C ASP A 452 -15.21 10.22 0.13
N PHE A 453 -16.03 9.44 0.84
CA PHE A 453 -15.57 8.67 1.99
C PHE A 453 -14.48 7.66 1.61
N VAL A 454 -14.70 6.83 0.59
CA VAL A 454 -13.74 5.83 0.13
C VAL A 454 -12.43 6.50 -0.30
N ASN A 455 -12.50 7.59 -1.07
CA ASN A 455 -11.34 8.36 -1.49
C ASN A 455 -10.58 8.96 -0.29
N SER A 456 -11.30 9.39 0.75
CA SER A 456 -10.70 9.97 1.94
C SER A 456 -9.90 8.97 2.79
N ILE A 457 -10.20 7.68 2.70
CA ILE A 457 -9.51 6.62 3.46
C ILE A 457 -8.57 5.76 2.63
N CYS A 458 -8.56 5.90 1.30
CA CYS A 458 -7.81 5.07 0.38
C CYS A 458 -6.48 5.70 0.01
N PHE A 459 -5.37 5.01 0.30
CA PHE A 459 -4.03 5.38 -0.14
C PHE A 459 -3.71 4.70 -1.48
N TYR A 460 -3.84 5.42 -2.58
CA TYR A 460 -3.72 4.91 -3.95
C TYR A 460 -2.28 4.62 -4.43
N ASP A 461 -1.28 4.77 -3.57
CA ASP A 461 0.12 4.41 -3.83
C ASP A 461 0.39 2.89 -3.71
N ALA A 462 -0.52 2.16 -3.04
CA ALA A 462 -0.42 0.71 -2.91
C ALA A 462 -0.87 -0.02 -4.20
N LYS A 463 -0.28 -1.19 -4.47
CA LYS A 463 -0.66 -2.05 -5.62
C LYS A 463 -2.12 -2.53 -5.55
N ARG A 464 -2.63 -2.79 -4.33
CA ARG A 464 -4.03 -3.10 -4.03
C ARG A 464 -4.53 -2.05 -3.03
N ALA A 465 -4.83 -0.86 -3.53
CA ALA A 465 -5.27 0.26 -2.71
C ALA A 465 -6.63 -0.02 -2.05
N ILE A 466 -7.55 -0.63 -2.79
CA ILE A 466 -8.85 -1.08 -2.29
C ILE A 466 -8.70 -2.51 -1.76
N ASN A 467 -9.06 -2.72 -0.51
CA ASN A 467 -8.98 -4.01 0.17
C ASN A 467 -10.22 -4.27 1.04
N LYS A 468 -10.35 -5.50 1.52
CA LYS A 468 -11.50 -5.93 2.32
C LYS A 468 -11.69 -5.07 3.58
N ASP A 469 -10.61 -4.79 4.32
CA ASP A 469 -10.70 -4.09 5.60
C ASP A 469 -11.21 -2.66 5.42
N MET A 470 -10.80 -1.99 4.33
CA MET A 470 -11.30 -0.68 3.95
C MET A 470 -12.79 -0.76 3.57
N LEU A 471 -13.19 -1.73 2.74
CA LEU A 471 -14.58 -1.91 2.32
C LEU A 471 -15.51 -2.25 3.48
N MET A 472 -15.02 -3.01 4.47
CA MET A 472 -15.77 -3.32 5.69
C MET A 472 -16.06 -2.09 6.58
N ARG A 473 -15.40 -0.96 6.35
CA ARG A 473 -15.67 0.31 7.05
C ARG A 473 -16.88 1.08 6.49
N ILE A 474 -17.42 0.70 5.34
CA ILE A 474 -18.54 1.41 4.71
C ILE A 474 -19.83 1.04 5.41
N ASN A 475 -20.35 1.91 6.28
CA ASN A 475 -21.67 1.78 6.87
C ASN A 475 -22.72 2.31 5.88
N LEU A 476 -23.57 1.42 5.38
CA LEU A 476 -24.56 1.77 4.36
C LEU A 476 -25.73 2.59 4.90
N LEU A 477 -26.05 2.52 6.21
CA LEU A 477 -27.24 3.16 6.77
C LEU A 477 -27.17 4.70 6.74
N PRO A 478 -26.09 5.35 7.20
CA PRO A 478 -25.95 6.81 7.04
C PRO A 478 -25.99 7.25 5.58
N ALA A 479 -25.33 6.49 4.69
CA ALA A 479 -25.30 6.79 3.27
C ALA A 479 -26.68 6.66 2.60
N LEU A 480 -27.46 5.64 2.98
CA LEU A 480 -28.86 5.47 2.53
C LEU A 480 -29.72 6.70 2.88
N ASN A 481 -29.54 7.26 4.08
CA ASN A 481 -30.29 8.43 4.53
C ASN A 481 -29.93 9.74 3.80
N LEU A 482 -28.77 9.76 3.13
CA LEU A 482 -28.29 10.89 2.32
C LEU A 482 -28.72 10.79 0.84
N LEU A 483 -29.30 9.65 0.42
CA LEU A 483 -29.70 9.46 -0.98
C LEU A 483 -30.97 10.24 -1.31
N ASP A 484 -30.95 10.88 -2.48
CA ASP A 484 -32.17 11.40 -3.10
C ASP A 484 -32.90 10.25 -3.81
N ASN A 485 -34.15 9.98 -3.35
CA ASN A 485 -34.94 8.84 -3.78
C ASN A 485 -35.47 8.93 -5.24
N HIS A 486 -35.33 10.09 -5.91
CA HIS A 486 -35.98 10.35 -7.21
C HIS A 486 -35.25 9.72 -8.42
N SER A 487 -34.00 9.24 -8.29
CA SER A 487 -33.18 8.77 -9.41
C SER A 487 -32.67 7.32 -9.30
N LEU A 488 -33.23 6.51 -8.41
CA LEU A 488 -32.64 5.20 -8.06
C LEU A 488 -32.99 4.05 -9.01
N GLY A 489 -33.96 4.24 -9.93
CA GLY A 489 -34.41 3.18 -10.85
C GLY A 489 -35.23 2.08 -10.17
N LEU A 490 -35.73 2.32 -8.96
CA LEU A 490 -36.60 1.43 -8.17
C LEU A 490 -37.98 2.04 -8.00
N LYS A 491 -39.04 1.20 -8.04
CA LYS A 491 -40.36 1.61 -7.65
C LYS A 491 -40.42 1.83 -6.13
N ARG A 492 -41.38 2.61 -5.66
CA ARG A 492 -41.51 2.97 -4.24
C ARG A 492 -41.55 1.76 -3.30
N GLU A 493 -42.25 0.70 -3.70
CA GLU A 493 -42.38 -0.54 -2.92
C GLU A 493 -41.08 -1.35 -2.89
N GLU A 494 -40.40 -1.47 -4.07
CA GLU A 494 -39.10 -2.12 -4.23
C GLU A 494 -38.04 -1.43 -3.36
N TYR A 495 -37.98 -0.10 -3.43
CA TYR A 495 -37.12 0.72 -2.58
C TYR A 495 -37.39 0.49 -1.09
N ALA A 496 -38.69 0.58 -0.66
CA ALA A 496 -39.04 0.44 0.75
C ALA A 496 -38.63 -0.95 1.31
N ARG A 497 -38.81 -2.02 0.51
CA ARG A 497 -38.41 -3.36 0.86
C ARG A 497 -36.89 -3.48 0.98
N ALA A 498 -36.15 -3.03 -0.02
CA ALA A 498 -34.68 -3.08 -0.05
C ALA A 498 -34.07 -2.24 1.06
N ALA A 499 -34.55 -1.02 1.28
CA ALA A 499 -34.11 -0.12 2.35
C ALA A 499 -34.35 -0.74 3.75
N LYS A 500 -35.51 -1.35 3.96
CA LYS A 500 -35.83 -2.08 5.21
C LYS A 500 -34.83 -3.21 5.44
N TYR A 501 -34.50 -3.99 4.41
CA TYR A 501 -33.56 -5.09 4.48
C TYR A 501 -32.15 -4.59 4.88
N ILE A 502 -31.65 -3.54 4.22
CA ILE A 502 -30.34 -2.95 4.52
C ILE A 502 -30.32 -2.39 5.96
N THR A 503 -31.39 -1.69 6.37
CA THR A 503 -31.52 -1.12 7.72
C THR A 503 -31.48 -2.20 8.79
N GLN A 504 -32.21 -3.31 8.60
CA GLN A 504 -32.23 -4.43 9.55
C GLN A 504 -30.85 -5.06 9.72
N HIS A 505 -30.12 -5.29 8.62
CA HIS A 505 -28.75 -5.85 8.66
C HIS A 505 -27.77 -4.87 9.29
N SER A 506 -27.87 -3.57 9.01
CA SER A 506 -27.02 -2.55 9.63
C SER A 506 -27.21 -2.48 11.15
N ASN A 507 -28.46 -2.51 11.61
CA ASN A 507 -28.77 -2.48 13.04
C ASN A 507 -28.31 -3.76 13.76
N ALA A 508 -28.44 -4.94 13.13
CA ALA A 508 -27.96 -6.20 13.69
C ALA A 508 -26.45 -6.22 13.92
N VAL A 509 -25.67 -5.72 12.94
CA VAL A 509 -24.21 -5.63 13.07
C VAL A 509 -23.79 -4.63 14.16
N THR A 510 -24.48 -3.49 14.26
CA THR A 510 -24.21 -2.49 15.31
C THR A 510 -24.50 -3.05 16.70
N ALA A 511 -25.61 -3.80 16.87
CA ALA A 511 -25.94 -4.45 18.14
C ALA A 511 -24.89 -5.50 18.56
N GLN A 512 -24.42 -6.32 17.61
CA GLN A 512 -23.37 -7.30 17.88
C GLN A 512 -22.06 -6.64 18.33
N GLN A 513 -21.65 -5.55 17.72
CA GLN A 513 -20.45 -4.81 18.15
C GLN A 513 -20.56 -4.26 19.56
N SER A 514 -21.75 -3.78 19.96
CA SER A 514 -21.97 -3.28 21.31
C SER A 514 -21.79 -4.38 22.35
N ILE A 515 -22.27 -5.59 22.07
CA ILE A 515 -22.11 -6.78 22.92
C ILE A 515 -20.64 -7.19 23.03
N ASP A 516 -19.93 -7.24 21.90
CA ASP A 516 -18.50 -7.62 21.88
C ASP A 516 -17.64 -6.59 22.61
N PHE A 517 -18.00 -5.31 22.57
CA PHE A 517 -17.30 -4.23 23.30
C PHE A 517 -17.53 -4.29 24.81
N GLU A 518 -18.73 -4.66 25.25
CA GLU A 518 -19.04 -4.88 26.66
C GLU A 518 -18.33 -6.13 27.20
N ALA A 519 -18.27 -7.21 26.43
CA ALA A 519 -17.58 -8.44 26.79
C ALA A 519 -16.07 -8.22 27.00
N VAL A 520 -15.44 -7.37 26.17
CA VAL A 520 -14.00 -7.01 26.31
C VAL A 520 -13.72 -6.10 27.51
N ARG A 521 -14.71 -5.34 27.99
CA ARG A 521 -14.59 -4.50 29.21
C ARG A 521 -14.71 -5.29 30.51
N LEU A 522 -15.24 -6.50 30.45
CA LEU A 522 -15.47 -7.37 31.61
C LEU A 522 -14.37 -8.42 31.83
N VAL A 523 -13.36 -8.46 30.94
CA VAL A 523 -12.11 -9.24 31.05
C VAL A 523 -10.93 -8.28 31.28
#